data_d62d6e87e656f3ed290fd4da826cba79
#
_entry.id   d62d6e87e656f3ed290fd4da826cba79
#
_cell.length_a   1.000
_cell.length_b   1.000
_cell.length_c   1.000
_cell.angle_alpha   90.00
_cell.angle_beta   90.00
_cell.angle_gamma   90.00
#
_symmetry.space_group_name_H-M   'P 1'
#
loop_
_entity.id
_entity.type
_entity.pdbx_description
1 polymer ?
#
loop_
_entity_poly.entity_id
_entity_poly.type
_entity_poly.pdbx_seq_one_letter_code
_entity_poly.pdbx_strand_id
1 'polypeptide(L)'
;MANAYDKTSRMTEPLPPLRTVPLDGRGPEDVVVDSAGRVLTGLEDGRVLRLNPFQKGSGDAPNGTPTPPHAPAGPPRAEVIARTGGRPLGLEPLPDGKVLVCDARRGLLRVDPSDGTVRTLADTVDGAPLRFCSNAAAATDGTIYFSVSSRRYPLEDWLGDILEHTGTGHLVRLRPGGEPEVVLDGLQFANGVALAPDESYVTVAETGSRRLTRLWLTGPQAGQHDILAADLPGYPDNMSRGPGGLFWVALAGPRSTGLDRLHRAKPALRHAAWSVARRVRPRPGPL
;
A
#
# COMPACT_ATOMS: atom_id res chain seq x y z
N MET A 1 -24.89 -10.91 11.10
CA MET A 1 -24.61 -10.40 9.75
C MET A 1 -23.73 -11.40 9.03
N ALA A 2 -24.09 -11.81 7.83
CA ALA A 2 -23.47 -12.92 7.13
C ALA A 2 -22.01 -12.62 6.79
N ASN A 3 -21.16 -13.60 7.06
CA ASN A 3 -19.77 -13.63 6.69
C ASN A 3 -19.67 -13.61 5.14
N ALA A 4 -19.36 -12.46 4.55
CA ALA A 4 -19.35 -12.25 3.10
C ALA A 4 -18.20 -12.95 2.38
N TYR A 5 -17.46 -13.83 3.07
CA TYR A 5 -16.41 -14.63 2.46
C TYR A 5 -16.98 -16.02 2.12
N ASP A 6 -17.47 -16.16 0.89
CA ASP A 6 -17.83 -17.48 0.34
C ASP A 6 -16.56 -18.26 0.03
N LYS A 7 -16.22 -19.21 0.90
CA LYS A 7 -15.11 -20.14 0.73
C LYS A 7 -15.28 -21.13 -0.44
N THR A 8 -16.44 -21.15 -1.10
CA THR A 8 -16.81 -22.15 -2.10
C THR A 8 -16.77 -21.64 -3.54
N SER A 9 -16.59 -20.35 -3.79
CA SER A 9 -16.42 -19.82 -5.13
C SER A 9 -15.06 -20.25 -5.69
N ARG A 10 -15.00 -21.45 -6.23
CA ARG A 10 -13.91 -21.85 -7.13
C ARG A 10 -14.05 -20.99 -8.37
N MET A 11 -13.05 -20.17 -8.67
CA MET A 11 -12.91 -19.56 -9.99
C MET A 11 -12.84 -20.70 -11.01
N THR A 12 -13.96 -20.94 -11.69
CA THR A 12 -14.09 -22.00 -12.72
C THR A 12 -13.63 -21.49 -14.09
N GLU A 13 -13.43 -20.20 -14.24
CA GLU A 13 -12.94 -19.62 -15.48
C GLU A 13 -11.41 -19.49 -15.44
N PRO A 14 -10.70 -19.91 -16.50
CA PRO A 14 -9.26 -19.70 -16.59
C PRO A 14 -8.97 -18.20 -16.61
N LEU A 15 -7.95 -17.79 -15.86
CA LEU A 15 -7.48 -16.42 -15.91
C LEU A 15 -7.12 -16.05 -17.36
N PRO A 16 -7.45 -14.83 -17.81
CA PRO A 16 -7.02 -14.35 -19.12
C PRO A 16 -5.48 -14.37 -19.21
N PRO A 17 -4.91 -14.47 -20.42
CA PRO A 17 -3.46 -14.44 -20.59
C PRO A 17 -2.85 -13.22 -19.90
N LEU A 18 -1.84 -13.45 -19.06
CA LEU A 18 -1.13 -12.37 -18.37
C LEU A 18 -0.30 -11.57 -19.38
N ARG A 19 -0.41 -10.25 -19.31
CA ARG A 19 0.44 -9.33 -20.03
C ARG A 19 1.40 -8.68 -19.03
N THR A 20 2.69 -8.86 -19.25
CA THR A 20 3.74 -8.26 -18.42
C THR A 20 4.28 -6.99 -19.07
N VAL A 21 4.54 -5.98 -18.26
CA VAL A 21 5.20 -4.74 -18.66
C VAL A 21 6.53 -4.67 -17.92
N PRO A 22 7.68 -4.78 -18.63
CA PRO A 22 8.96 -4.65 -17.97
C PRO A 22 9.18 -3.20 -17.49
N LEU A 23 9.72 -3.07 -16.28
CA LEU A 23 10.11 -1.79 -15.69
C LEU A 23 11.64 -1.74 -15.58
N ASP A 24 12.21 -0.56 -15.86
CA ASP A 24 13.61 -0.28 -15.58
C ASP A 24 13.76 0.12 -14.11
N GLY A 25 13.79 -0.87 -13.22
CA GLY A 25 13.89 -0.66 -11.78
C GLY A 25 13.43 -1.86 -10.96
N ARG A 26 13.61 -1.76 -9.65
CA ARG A 26 13.29 -2.82 -8.69
C ARG A 26 12.13 -2.44 -7.79
N GLY A 27 11.46 -3.47 -7.28
CA GLY A 27 10.51 -3.37 -6.18
C GLY A 27 9.33 -2.46 -6.46
N PRO A 28 8.61 -2.59 -7.62
CA PRO A 28 7.30 -1.98 -7.70
C PRO A 28 6.47 -2.55 -6.55
N GLU A 29 5.89 -1.67 -5.75
CA GLU A 29 5.21 -2.10 -4.53
C GLU A 29 3.70 -1.94 -4.67
N ASP A 30 3.18 -0.71 -4.72
CA ASP A 30 1.77 -0.47 -4.98
C ASP A 30 1.50 -0.21 -6.46
N VAL A 31 0.29 -0.51 -6.90
CA VAL A 31 -0.18 -0.29 -8.27
C VAL A 31 -1.57 0.33 -8.23
N VAL A 32 -1.66 1.60 -8.65
CA VAL A 32 -2.92 2.31 -8.73
C VAL A 32 -3.20 2.81 -10.15
N VAL A 33 -4.48 3.08 -10.44
CA VAL A 33 -4.90 3.61 -11.74
C VAL A 33 -5.46 5.01 -11.54
N ASP A 34 -4.91 5.97 -12.29
CA ASP A 34 -5.40 7.35 -12.24
C ASP A 34 -6.71 7.54 -13.05
N SER A 35 -7.31 8.72 -12.96
CA SER A 35 -8.56 9.06 -13.64
C SER A 35 -8.48 8.99 -15.18
N ALA A 36 -7.28 8.99 -15.75
CA ALA A 36 -7.04 8.84 -17.19
C ALA A 36 -6.76 7.38 -17.59
N GLY A 37 -6.89 6.42 -16.68
CA GLY A 37 -6.63 5.00 -16.92
C GLY A 37 -5.15 4.64 -17.01
N ARG A 38 -4.25 5.51 -16.53
CA ARG A 38 -2.81 5.24 -16.49
C ARG A 38 -2.43 4.57 -15.19
N VAL A 39 -1.50 3.66 -15.25
CA VAL A 39 -0.98 2.93 -14.09
C VAL A 39 0.15 3.72 -13.44
N LEU A 40 0.12 3.84 -12.13
CA LEU A 40 1.17 4.43 -11.32
C LEU A 40 1.77 3.38 -10.40
N THR A 41 3.07 3.44 -10.15
CA THR A 41 3.78 2.58 -9.18
C THR A 41 5.02 3.27 -8.64
N GLY A 42 5.39 2.93 -7.40
CA GLY A 42 6.62 3.39 -6.75
C GLY A 42 7.74 2.36 -6.86
N LEU A 43 8.99 2.80 -7.04
CA LEU A 43 10.16 1.93 -7.11
C LEU A 43 11.05 2.07 -5.86
N GLU A 44 11.91 1.07 -5.68
CA GLU A 44 12.86 0.98 -4.56
C GLU A 44 13.84 2.15 -4.48
N ASP A 45 14.18 2.74 -5.62
CA ASP A 45 15.11 3.88 -5.75
C ASP A 45 14.47 5.27 -5.60
N GLY A 46 13.21 5.32 -5.18
CA GLY A 46 12.48 6.56 -4.93
C GLY A 46 11.75 7.14 -6.15
N ARG A 47 11.82 6.49 -7.31
CA ARG A 47 11.05 6.91 -8.48
C ARG A 47 9.57 6.56 -8.31
N VAL A 48 8.70 7.46 -8.76
CA VAL A 48 7.29 7.20 -9.03
C VAL A 48 7.12 7.18 -10.54
N LEU A 49 6.61 6.07 -11.05
CA LEU A 49 6.43 5.83 -12.48
C LEU A 49 4.96 5.95 -12.89
N ARG A 50 4.75 6.36 -14.11
CA ARG A 50 3.47 6.37 -14.81
C ARG A 50 3.58 5.59 -16.11
N LEU A 51 2.60 4.72 -16.37
CA LEU A 51 2.52 3.90 -17.57
C LEU A 51 1.15 4.03 -18.21
N ASN A 52 1.10 3.98 -19.54
CA ASN A 52 -0.14 3.78 -20.25
C ASN A 52 -0.18 2.35 -20.85
N PRO A 53 -0.72 1.36 -20.11
CA PRO A 53 -0.67 -0.04 -20.52
C PRO A 53 -1.57 -0.35 -21.73
N PHE A 54 -2.48 0.57 -22.08
CA PHE A 54 -3.49 0.39 -23.11
C PHE A 54 -3.24 1.23 -24.37
N GLN A 55 -2.14 1.98 -24.48
CA GLN A 55 -1.81 2.65 -25.72
C GLN A 55 -1.59 1.63 -26.83
N LYS A 56 -2.50 1.64 -27.82
CA LYS A 56 -2.17 1.15 -29.15
C LYS A 56 -0.99 1.99 -29.61
N GLY A 57 0.12 1.35 -30.01
CA GLY A 57 1.29 2.09 -30.45
C GLY A 57 0.89 3.14 -31.47
N SER A 58 1.07 4.40 -31.14
CA SER A 58 1.11 5.46 -32.13
C SER A 58 2.43 5.28 -32.87
N GLY A 59 2.36 4.50 -33.94
CA GLY A 59 3.50 4.31 -34.83
C GLY A 59 3.65 5.52 -35.76
N ASP A 60 3.95 6.66 -35.18
CA ASP A 60 4.56 7.73 -35.96
C ASP A 60 6.07 7.45 -35.99
N ALA A 61 6.46 6.67 -37.01
CA ALA A 61 7.87 6.62 -37.40
C ALA A 61 8.29 8.05 -37.77
N PRO A 62 9.47 8.52 -37.35
CA PRO A 62 9.94 9.89 -37.63
C PRO A 62 10.08 10.23 -39.11
N ASN A 63 9.75 9.33 -40.02
CA ASN A 63 9.90 9.48 -41.48
C ASN A 63 8.60 9.38 -42.28
N GLY A 64 7.41 9.59 -41.69
CA GLY A 64 6.14 9.70 -42.44
C GLY A 64 5.71 8.45 -43.20
N THR A 65 6.25 7.27 -42.91
CA THR A 65 5.82 6.01 -43.50
C THR A 65 4.58 5.51 -42.76
N PRO A 66 3.44 5.25 -43.45
CA PRO A 66 2.24 4.72 -42.78
C PRO A 66 2.54 3.38 -42.13
N THR A 67 2.35 3.31 -40.83
CA THR A 67 2.50 2.05 -40.07
C THR A 67 1.34 1.11 -40.43
N PRO A 68 1.59 -0.17 -40.78
CA PRO A 68 0.53 -1.13 -41.06
C PRO A 68 -0.46 -1.21 -39.90
N PRO A 69 -1.77 -1.38 -40.10
CA PRO A 69 -2.80 -1.37 -39.07
C PRO A 69 -2.68 -2.51 -38.05
N HIS A 70 -1.71 -3.39 -38.18
CA HIS A 70 -1.43 -4.54 -37.31
C HIS A 70 0.01 -4.57 -36.81
N ALA A 71 0.79 -3.48 -36.89
CA ALA A 71 2.10 -3.47 -36.23
C ALA A 71 1.91 -3.63 -34.71
N PRO A 72 2.61 -4.58 -34.05
CA PRO A 72 2.50 -4.72 -32.61
C PRO A 72 2.95 -3.41 -31.96
N ALA A 73 2.09 -2.88 -31.10
CA ALA A 73 2.45 -1.73 -30.27
C ALA A 73 3.75 -2.04 -29.55
N GLY A 74 4.73 -1.17 -29.61
CA GLY A 74 5.94 -1.29 -28.81
C GLY A 74 5.58 -1.42 -27.32
N PRO A 75 6.47 -1.96 -26.48
CA PRO A 75 6.20 -2.10 -25.06
C PRO A 75 5.82 -0.72 -24.49
N PRO A 76 4.81 -0.66 -23.59
CA PRO A 76 4.43 0.58 -22.95
C PRO A 76 5.65 1.16 -22.24
N ARG A 77 5.95 2.44 -22.51
CA ARG A 77 7.07 3.13 -21.86
C ARG A 77 6.63 3.66 -20.51
N ALA A 78 7.43 3.39 -19.49
CA ALA A 78 7.28 4.00 -18.19
C ALA A 78 7.90 5.41 -18.21
N GLU A 79 7.16 6.38 -17.70
CA GLU A 79 7.59 7.75 -17.49
C GLU A 79 7.88 7.97 -16.01
N VAL A 80 9.00 8.60 -15.65
CA VAL A 80 9.27 9.03 -14.28
C VAL A 80 8.53 10.34 -14.04
N ILE A 81 7.50 10.32 -13.20
CA ILE A 81 6.71 11.51 -12.88
C ILE A 81 7.22 12.25 -11.64
N ALA A 82 7.99 11.58 -10.77
CA ALA A 82 8.61 12.21 -9.62
C ALA A 82 9.73 11.34 -9.04
N ARG A 83 10.53 11.96 -8.16
CA ARG A 83 11.53 11.29 -7.32
C ARG A 83 11.31 11.73 -5.87
N THR A 84 10.91 10.81 -5.00
CA THR A 84 10.64 11.12 -3.59
C THR A 84 11.93 11.33 -2.80
N GLY A 85 13.02 10.72 -3.22
CA GLY A 85 14.26 10.68 -2.46
C GLY A 85 14.22 9.73 -1.26
N GLY A 86 13.18 8.88 -1.17
CA GLY A 86 13.00 7.87 -0.15
C GLY A 86 12.63 6.51 -0.74
N ARG A 87 11.62 5.86 -0.20
CA ARG A 87 11.04 4.60 -0.70
C ARG A 87 9.52 4.73 -0.77
N PRO A 88 8.95 5.09 -1.92
CA PRO A 88 7.51 5.09 -2.11
C PRO A 88 6.96 3.67 -1.98
N LEU A 89 5.96 3.52 -1.13
CA LEU A 89 5.16 2.33 -0.92
C LEU A 89 3.75 2.59 -1.48
N GLY A 90 2.75 2.85 -0.64
CA GLY A 90 1.38 3.11 -1.08
C GLY A 90 1.20 4.40 -1.86
N LEU A 91 0.33 4.36 -2.84
CA LEU A 91 -0.05 5.47 -3.70
C LEU A 91 -1.56 5.68 -3.65
N GLU A 92 -2.02 6.93 -3.68
CA GLU A 92 -3.44 7.27 -3.79
C GLU A 92 -3.64 8.43 -4.76
N PRO A 93 -4.23 8.22 -5.94
CA PRO A 93 -4.57 9.28 -6.87
C PRO A 93 -5.65 10.19 -6.30
N LEU A 94 -5.42 11.50 -6.36
CA LEU A 94 -6.36 12.51 -5.89
C LEU A 94 -7.23 13.06 -7.03
N PRO A 95 -8.44 13.58 -6.72
CA PRO A 95 -9.33 14.17 -7.72
C PRO A 95 -8.72 15.36 -8.50
N ASP A 96 -7.76 16.06 -7.91
CA ASP A 96 -7.05 17.19 -8.53
C ASP A 96 -5.88 16.77 -9.44
N GLY A 97 -5.75 15.47 -9.70
CA GLY A 97 -4.71 14.90 -10.56
C GLY A 97 -3.36 14.72 -9.86
N LYS A 98 -3.23 15.08 -8.59
CA LYS A 98 -2.04 14.82 -7.79
C LYS A 98 -2.08 13.42 -7.19
N VAL A 99 -0.98 13.00 -6.59
CA VAL A 99 -0.84 11.67 -6.01
C VAL A 99 -0.32 11.78 -4.58
N LEU A 100 -1.01 11.15 -3.63
CA LEU A 100 -0.42 10.92 -2.32
C LEU A 100 0.57 9.75 -2.45
N VAL A 101 1.67 9.88 -1.75
CA VAL A 101 2.70 8.85 -1.68
C VAL A 101 3.04 8.62 -0.22
N CYS A 102 2.79 7.41 0.26
CA CYS A 102 3.32 6.95 1.53
C CYS A 102 4.77 6.52 1.30
N ASP A 103 5.70 7.28 1.83
CA ASP A 103 7.12 6.99 1.69
C ASP A 103 7.68 6.47 3.02
N ALA A 104 8.29 5.28 2.98
CA ALA A 104 8.76 4.61 4.20
C ALA A 104 9.86 5.38 4.94
N ARG A 105 10.53 6.32 4.29
CA ARG A 105 11.64 7.10 4.87
C ARG A 105 11.29 8.57 5.08
N ARG A 106 10.27 9.07 4.35
CA ARG A 106 9.93 10.49 4.31
C ARG A 106 8.53 10.83 4.82
N GLY A 107 7.73 9.82 5.18
CA GLY A 107 6.36 10.01 5.66
C GLY A 107 5.34 10.17 4.53
N LEU A 108 4.32 11.00 4.74
CA LEU A 108 3.27 11.24 3.77
C LEU A 108 3.65 12.41 2.86
N LEU A 109 3.68 12.15 1.55
CA LEU A 109 4.04 13.11 0.52
C LEU A 109 2.86 13.36 -0.44
N ARG A 110 2.88 14.52 -1.08
CA ARG A 110 2.01 14.84 -2.23
C ARG A 110 2.87 15.17 -3.43
N VAL A 111 2.62 14.47 -4.52
CA VAL A 111 3.34 14.59 -5.78
C VAL A 111 2.44 15.28 -6.80
N ASP A 112 3.00 16.23 -7.53
CA ASP A 112 2.38 16.80 -8.74
C ASP A 112 2.97 16.12 -9.98
N PRO A 113 2.21 15.27 -10.70
CA PRO A 113 2.71 14.59 -11.88
C PRO A 113 2.97 15.49 -13.10
N SER A 114 2.59 16.76 -13.05
CA SER A 114 2.74 17.70 -14.17
C SER A 114 4.14 18.32 -14.23
N ASP A 115 4.78 18.51 -13.07
CA ASP A 115 6.10 19.14 -12.94
C ASP A 115 7.09 18.35 -12.08
N GLY A 116 6.64 17.22 -11.48
CA GLY A 116 7.45 16.37 -10.61
C GLY A 116 7.67 16.93 -9.20
N THR A 117 6.97 18.00 -8.82
CA THR A 117 7.07 18.60 -7.48
C THR A 117 6.64 17.61 -6.41
N VAL A 118 7.46 17.46 -5.38
CA VAL A 118 7.20 16.62 -4.19
C VAL A 118 7.11 17.50 -2.96
N ARG A 119 5.94 17.50 -2.32
CA ARG A 119 5.68 18.23 -1.07
C ARG A 119 5.46 17.24 0.08
N THR A 120 6.17 17.41 1.19
CA THR A 120 5.87 16.70 2.44
C THR A 120 4.60 17.26 3.07
N LEU A 121 3.63 16.39 3.37
CA LEU A 121 2.41 16.71 4.10
C LEU A 121 2.57 16.42 5.59
N ALA A 122 3.22 15.30 5.94
CA ALA A 122 3.54 14.91 7.30
C ALA A 122 4.79 14.04 7.32
N ASP A 123 5.73 14.34 8.21
CA ASP A 123 6.94 13.54 8.46
C ASP A 123 7.11 13.18 9.94
N THR A 124 6.22 13.69 10.79
CA THR A 124 6.17 13.42 12.23
C THR A 124 4.72 13.25 12.68
N VAL A 125 4.50 12.50 13.74
CA VAL A 125 3.23 12.44 14.49
C VAL A 125 3.56 12.28 15.98
N ASP A 126 2.86 13.00 16.85
CA ASP A 126 3.13 13.00 18.31
C ASP A 126 4.61 13.28 18.66
N GLY A 127 5.29 14.10 17.87
CA GLY A 127 6.72 14.42 18.04
C GLY A 127 7.68 13.32 17.59
N ALA A 128 7.20 12.19 17.07
CA ALA A 128 8.02 11.10 16.56
C ALA A 128 8.06 11.10 15.02
N PRO A 129 9.20 10.75 14.40
CA PRO A 129 9.29 10.63 12.93
C PRO A 129 8.34 9.55 12.39
N LEU A 130 7.64 9.87 11.31
CA LEU A 130 6.84 8.93 10.53
C LEU A 130 7.75 8.03 9.69
N ARG A 131 8.24 7.00 10.31
CA ARG A 131 9.01 5.95 9.63
C ARG A 131 8.07 4.82 9.24
N PHE A 132 8.30 4.25 8.06
CA PHE A 132 7.48 3.16 7.53
C PHE A 132 6.01 3.56 7.30
N CYS A 133 5.79 4.76 6.75
CA CYS A 133 4.50 5.13 6.17
C CYS A 133 4.20 4.18 5.00
N SER A 134 3.04 3.50 5.03
CA SER A 134 2.79 2.34 4.16
C SER A 134 1.72 2.58 3.11
N ASN A 135 0.49 2.93 3.50
CA ASN A 135 -0.62 3.09 2.55
C ASN A 135 -1.57 4.22 3.02
N ALA A 136 -2.33 4.81 2.10
CA ALA A 136 -3.24 5.91 2.42
C ALA A 136 -4.55 5.82 1.65
N ALA A 137 -5.59 6.46 2.19
CA ALA A 137 -6.85 6.73 1.53
C ALA A 137 -7.30 8.17 1.84
N ALA A 138 -7.78 8.88 0.81
CA ALA A 138 -8.28 10.24 0.94
C ALA A 138 -9.82 10.25 0.94
N ALA A 139 -10.41 10.95 1.90
CA ALA A 139 -11.83 11.23 1.97
C ALA A 139 -12.22 12.41 1.08
N THR A 140 -13.50 12.52 0.78
CA THR A 140 -14.05 13.59 -0.10
C THR A 140 -13.90 14.99 0.49
N ASP A 141 -13.84 15.11 1.82
CA ASP A 141 -13.58 16.37 2.53
C ASP A 141 -12.08 16.77 2.54
N GLY A 142 -11.22 15.95 1.94
CA GLY A 142 -9.77 16.12 1.91
C GLY A 142 -9.04 15.58 3.14
N THR A 143 -9.74 14.95 4.09
CA THR A 143 -9.09 14.22 5.19
C THR A 143 -8.35 13.00 4.65
N ILE A 144 -7.12 12.80 5.08
CA ILE A 144 -6.29 11.66 4.70
C ILE A 144 -6.13 10.73 5.89
N TYR A 145 -6.37 9.43 5.66
CA TYR A 145 -6.05 8.37 6.60
C TYR A 145 -4.87 7.58 6.04
N PHE A 146 -3.83 7.36 6.84
CA PHE A 146 -2.67 6.62 6.39
C PHE A 146 -2.10 5.73 7.48
N SER A 147 -1.54 4.60 7.09
CA SER A 147 -0.94 3.63 8.00
C SER A 147 0.56 3.87 8.17
N VAL A 148 1.03 3.54 9.36
CA VAL A 148 2.45 3.38 9.68
C VAL A 148 2.63 1.97 10.19
N SER A 149 3.43 1.15 9.49
CA SER A 149 3.48 -0.29 9.75
C SER A 149 4.10 -0.61 11.11
N SER A 150 5.12 0.14 11.52
CA SER A 150 5.82 -0.06 12.79
C SER A 150 6.48 1.23 13.28
N ARG A 151 6.35 1.51 14.59
CA ARG A 151 7.17 2.52 15.27
C ARG A 151 8.53 1.97 15.67
N ARG A 152 8.64 0.65 15.81
CA ARG A 152 9.82 -0.02 16.35
C ARG A 152 10.83 -0.36 15.28
N TYR A 153 10.37 -0.82 14.13
CA TYR A 153 11.22 -1.31 13.05
C TYR A 153 11.13 -0.41 11.81
N PRO A 154 12.27 0.00 11.24
CA PRO A 154 12.28 0.63 9.93
C PRO A 154 11.97 -0.40 8.83
N LEU A 155 11.77 0.06 7.61
CA LEU A 155 11.46 -0.79 6.47
C LEU A 155 12.49 -1.92 6.28
N GLU A 156 13.76 -1.63 6.46
CA GLU A 156 14.87 -2.58 6.28
C GLU A 156 14.77 -3.78 7.23
N ASP A 157 14.14 -3.57 8.38
CA ASP A 157 13.96 -4.59 9.44
C ASP A 157 12.49 -5.00 9.63
N TRP A 158 11.64 -4.82 8.61
CA TRP A 158 10.20 -5.12 8.64
C TRP A 158 9.87 -6.52 9.19
N LEU A 159 10.73 -7.51 8.86
CA LEU A 159 10.56 -8.89 9.34
C LEU A 159 10.68 -8.99 10.87
N GLY A 160 11.41 -8.06 11.50
CA GLY A 160 11.49 -7.99 12.95
C GLY A 160 10.15 -7.69 13.59
N ASP A 161 9.37 -6.77 13.02
CA ASP A 161 8.01 -6.49 13.49
C ASP A 161 7.11 -7.71 13.38
N ILE A 162 7.11 -8.36 12.21
CA ILE A 162 6.31 -9.57 11.95
C ILE A 162 6.67 -10.70 12.92
N LEU A 163 7.98 -11.01 13.12
CA LEU A 163 8.40 -12.11 13.98
C LEU A 163 8.15 -11.82 15.47
N GLU A 164 8.42 -10.60 15.90
CA GLU A 164 8.21 -10.21 17.30
C GLU A 164 6.74 -9.92 17.61
N HIS A 165 5.91 -9.66 16.59
CA HIS A 165 4.48 -9.35 16.73
C HIS A 165 4.29 -8.17 17.68
N THR A 166 4.88 -7.02 17.31
CA THR A 166 5.12 -5.92 18.25
C THR A 166 3.87 -5.12 18.61
N GLY A 167 2.88 -5.06 17.71
CA GLY A 167 1.69 -4.23 17.90
C GLY A 167 2.03 -2.73 17.98
N THR A 168 3.00 -2.27 17.19
CA THR A 168 3.43 -0.87 17.20
C THR A 168 3.02 -0.12 15.92
N GLY A 169 2.24 -0.75 15.06
CA GLY A 169 1.60 -0.12 13.92
C GLY A 169 0.44 0.79 14.36
N HIS A 170 0.13 1.79 13.54
CA HIS A 170 -0.96 2.72 13.83
C HIS A 170 -1.57 3.31 12.57
N LEU A 171 -2.79 3.82 12.69
CA LEU A 171 -3.49 4.61 11.68
C LEU A 171 -3.46 6.08 12.09
N VAL A 172 -3.05 6.93 11.17
CA VAL A 172 -2.94 8.38 11.35
C VAL A 172 -4.01 9.07 10.51
N ARG A 173 -4.59 10.12 11.04
CA ARG A 173 -5.49 11.04 10.34
C ARG A 173 -4.81 12.38 10.16
N LEU A 174 -4.91 12.94 8.95
CA LEU A 174 -4.50 14.32 8.64
C LEU A 174 -5.67 15.05 8.00
N ARG A 175 -6.23 16.03 8.73
CA ARG A 175 -7.27 16.91 8.20
C ARG A 175 -6.65 18.04 7.36
N PRO A 176 -7.39 18.61 6.40
CA PRO A 176 -6.92 19.79 5.68
C PRO A 176 -6.49 20.92 6.63
N GLY A 177 -5.21 21.35 6.51
CA GLY A 177 -4.64 22.41 7.36
C GLY A 177 -4.41 22.04 8.83
N GLY A 178 -4.67 20.78 9.23
CA GLY A 178 -4.44 20.29 10.58
C GLY A 178 -3.09 19.61 10.74
N GLU A 179 -2.82 19.19 11.97
CA GLU A 179 -1.68 18.35 12.30
C GLU A 179 -2.05 16.86 12.22
N PRO A 180 -1.09 15.97 11.92
CA PRO A 180 -1.33 14.54 11.95
C PRO A 180 -1.61 14.05 13.37
N GLU A 181 -2.61 13.17 13.53
CA GLU A 181 -3.02 12.59 14.80
C GLU A 181 -3.18 11.06 14.69
N VAL A 182 -2.74 10.31 15.68
CA VAL A 182 -2.98 8.87 15.75
C VAL A 182 -4.42 8.62 16.14
N VAL A 183 -5.18 7.92 15.29
CA VAL A 183 -6.60 7.62 15.53
C VAL A 183 -6.84 6.15 15.88
N LEU A 184 -5.87 5.29 15.61
CA LEU A 184 -5.90 3.87 16.03
C LEU A 184 -4.47 3.38 16.23
N ASP A 185 -4.17 2.81 17.37
CA ASP A 185 -2.84 2.33 17.79
C ASP A 185 -2.87 0.83 18.09
N GLY A 186 -1.71 0.23 18.32
CA GLY A 186 -1.60 -1.17 18.69
C GLY A 186 -1.82 -2.17 17.56
N LEU A 187 -1.72 -1.72 16.29
CA LEU A 187 -1.92 -2.55 15.12
C LEU A 187 -0.72 -3.47 14.86
N GLN A 188 -1.02 -4.70 14.42
CA GLN A 188 0.00 -5.70 14.12
C GLN A 188 0.46 -5.56 12.66
N PHE A 189 1.44 -4.68 12.43
CA PHE A 189 1.96 -4.32 11.12
C PHE A 189 0.86 -3.73 10.24
N ALA A 190 0.49 -2.46 10.51
CA ALA A 190 -0.53 -1.74 9.75
C ALA A 190 -0.08 -1.54 8.29
N ASN A 191 -0.92 -1.92 7.33
CA ASN A 191 -0.62 -1.90 5.91
C ASN A 191 -1.75 -1.20 5.13
N GLY A 192 -2.35 -1.83 4.15
CA GLY A 192 -3.38 -1.26 3.29
C GLY A 192 -4.47 -0.49 4.05
N VAL A 193 -4.89 0.65 3.50
CA VAL A 193 -5.94 1.50 4.06
C VAL A 193 -7.01 1.74 3.00
N ALA A 194 -8.28 1.62 3.36
CA ALA A 194 -9.38 1.96 2.46
C ALA A 194 -10.58 2.53 3.21
N LEU A 195 -11.26 3.50 2.61
CA LEU A 195 -12.50 4.08 3.10
C LEU A 195 -13.72 3.32 2.59
N ALA A 196 -14.75 3.21 3.41
CA ALA A 196 -16.06 2.76 2.97
C ALA A 196 -16.59 3.67 1.83
N PRO A 197 -17.47 3.17 0.93
CA PRO A 197 -18.03 3.99 -0.14
C PRO A 197 -18.76 5.24 0.33
N ASP A 198 -19.42 5.14 1.49
CA ASP A 198 -20.15 6.22 2.17
C ASP A 198 -19.29 6.96 3.21
N GLU A 199 -18.00 6.62 3.28
CA GLU A 199 -17.04 7.15 4.25
C GLU A 199 -17.46 7.00 5.73
N SER A 200 -18.37 6.10 6.02
CA SER A 200 -18.83 5.83 7.39
C SER A 200 -17.75 5.19 8.27
N TYR A 201 -16.77 4.55 7.66
CA TYR A 201 -15.60 3.99 8.35
C TYR A 201 -14.36 3.93 7.44
N VAL A 202 -13.22 3.82 8.06
CA VAL A 202 -11.96 3.44 7.42
C VAL A 202 -11.55 2.06 7.90
N THR A 203 -11.00 1.23 7.00
CA THR A 203 -10.43 -0.06 7.35
C THR A 203 -8.93 -0.09 7.10
N VAL A 204 -8.21 -0.81 7.96
CA VAL A 204 -6.76 -1.00 7.88
C VAL A 204 -6.43 -2.48 7.93
N ALA A 205 -5.55 -2.92 7.03
CA ALA A 205 -5.02 -4.26 7.02
C ALA A 205 -3.95 -4.43 8.11
N GLU A 206 -4.10 -5.47 8.94
CA GLU A 206 -3.07 -5.88 9.89
C GLU A 206 -2.40 -7.14 9.38
N THR A 207 -1.27 -6.98 8.70
CA THR A 207 -0.51 -8.08 8.09
C THR A 207 -0.14 -9.14 9.12
N GLY A 208 0.40 -8.72 10.27
CA GLY A 208 0.84 -9.63 11.34
C GLY A 208 -0.29 -10.40 12.01
N SER A 209 -1.52 -9.91 11.98
CA SER A 209 -2.70 -10.57 12.57
C SER A 209 -3.63 -11.22 11.55
N ARG A 210 -3.35 -11.07 10.25
CA ARG A 210 -4.18 -11.60 9.16
C ARG A 210 -5.65 -11.20 9.30
N ARG A 211 -5.89 -9.90 9.58
CA ARG A 211 -7.23 -9.35 9.78
C ARG A 211 -7.36 -7.96 9.15
N LEU A 212 -8.59 -7.52 9.00
CA LEU A 212 -8.94 -6.14 8.69
C LEU A 212 -9.60 -5.54 9.93
N THR A 213 -9.08 -4.43 10.40
CA THR A 213 -9.64 -3.65 11.52
C THR A 213 -10.33 -2.42 10.96
N ARG A 214 -11.53 -2.13 11.45
CA ARG A 214 -12.35 -1.01 11.06
C ARG A 214 -12.42 0.02 12.17
N LEU A 215 -12.24 1.29 11.80
CA LEU A 215 -12.50 2.44 12.68
C LEU A 215 -13.73 3.18 12.12
N TRP A 216 -14.77 3.29 12.94
CA TRP A 216 -15.96 4.05 12.58
C TRP A 216 -15.71 5.56 12.63
N LEU A 217 -16.09 6.27 11.57
CA LEU A 217 -15.87 7.70 11.42
C LEU A 217 -17.13 8.51 11.73
N THR A 218 -18.29 7.93 11.47
CA THR A 218 -19.61 8.58 11.64
C THR A 218 -20.60 7.68 12.36
N GLY A 219 -21.77 8.24 12.71
CA GLY A 219 -22.84 7.50 13.35
C GLY A 219 -22.62 7.22 14.84
N PRO A 220 -23.46 6.37 15.46
CA PRO A 220 -23.42 6.08 16.92
C PRO A 220 -22.13 5.39 17.38
N GLN A 221 -21.37 4.80 16.48
CA GLN A 221 -20.13 4.09 16.76
C GLN A 221 -18.88 4.95 16.44
N ALA A 222 -19.03 6.20 16.05
CA ALA A 222 -17.92 7.07 15.70
C ALA A 222 -16.81 7.06 16.78
N GLY A 223 -15.56 6.84 16.34
CA GLY A 223 -14.40 6.70 17.22
C GLY A 223 -14.20 5.29 17.81
N GLN A 224 -15.15 4.38 17.66
CA GLN A 224 -15.00 2.97 18.05
C GLN A 224 -14.37 2.16 16.91
N HIS A 225 -13.71 1.06 17.27
CA HIS A 225 -13.15 0.13 16.29
C HIS A 225 -13.59 -1.31 16.56
N ASP A 226 -13.64 -2.11 15.51
CA ASP A 226 -13.94 -3.53 15.54
C ASP A 226 -13.19 -4.29 14.45
N ILE A 227 -13.34 -5.61 14.42
CA ILE A 227 -12.74 -6.46 13.40
C ILE A 227 -13.75 -6.64 12.27
N LEU A 228 -13.42 -6.09 11.09
CA LEU A 228 -14.23 -6.25 9.88
C LEU A 228 -14.11 -7.67 9.30
N ALA A 229 -12.89 -8.22 9.26
CA ALA A 229 -12.62 -9.59 8.80
C ALA A 229 -11.42 -10.16 9.56
N ALA A 230 -11.50 -11.43 9.95
CA ALA A 230 -10.45 -12.13 10.65
C ALA A 230 -10.09 -13.45 9.95
N ASP A 231 -8.97 -14.04 10.36
CA ASP A 231 -8.53 -15.35 9.88
C ASP A 231 -8.39 -15.40 8.34
N LEU A 232 -7.89 -14.33 7.74
CA LEU A 232 -7.63 -14.28 6.32
C LEU A 232 -6.69 -15.43 5.89
N PRO A 233 -6.84 -15.96 4.66
CA PRO A 233 -6.06 -17.12 4.20
C PRO A 233 -4.58 -16.82 3.97
N GLY A 234 -4.20 -15.55 4.02
CA GLY A 234 -2.83 -15.06 3.87
C GLY A 234 -2.61 -13.77 4.65
N TYR A 235 -1.46 -13.17 4.45
CA TYR A 235 -1.06 -11.93 5.10
C TYR A 235 -1.56 -10.74 4.27
N PRO A 236 -2.59 -9.98 4.75
CA PRO A 236 -3.11 -8.84 4.02
C PRO A 236 -2.05 -7.76 3.90
N ASP A 237 -1.97 -7.19 2.72
CA ASP A 237 -1.00 -6.17 2.32
C ASP A 237 -1.75 -4.91 1.87
N ASN A 238 -1.37 -4.30 0.76
CA ASN A 238 -2.10 -3.18 0.21
C ASN A 238 -3.55 -3.53 -0.08
N MET A 239 -4.43 -2.55 0.03
CA MET A 239 -5.81 -2.72 -0.34
C MET A 239 -6.38 -1.46 -1.00
N SER A 240 -7.42 -1.66 -1.79
CA SER A 240 -8.12 -0.59 -2.47
C SER A 240 -9.63 -0.81 -2.48
N ARG A 241 -10.35 0.28 -2.67
CA ARG A 241 -11.80 0.24 -2.90
C ARG A 241 -12.08 -0.23 -4.32
N GLY A 242 -12.92 -1.24 -4.45
CA GLY A 242 -13.43 -1.75 -5.72
C GLY A 242 -14.87 -1.33 -6.03
N PRO A 243 -15.39 -1.71 -7.19
CA PRO A 243 -16.79 -1.50 -7.55
C PRO A 243 -17.74 -2.18 -6.57
N GLY A 244 -18.95 -1.64 -6.42
CA GLY A 244 -20.01 -2.24 -5.61
C GLY A 244 -19.76 -2.25 -4.10
N GLY A 245 -18.83 -1.41 -3.60
CA GLY A 245 -18.52 -1.34 -2.17
C GLY A 245 -17.61 -2.45 -1.66
N LEU A 246 -16.99 -3.21 -2.57
CA LEU A 246 -16.04 -4.24 -2.22
C LEU A 246 -14.67 -3.64 -1.90
N PHE A 247 -13.90 -4.33 -1.06
CA PHE A 247 -12.48 -4.08 -0.88
C PHE A 247 -11.67 -5.17 -1.58
N TRP A 248 -10.70 -4.75 -2.36
CA TRP A 248 -9.66 -5.63 -2.90
C TRP A 248 -8.48 -5.62 -1.95
N VAL A 249 -8.09 -6.79 -1.47
CA VAL A 249 -7.01 -6.94 -0.50
C VAL A 249 -5.95 -7.86 -1.10
N ALA A 250 -4.77 -7.33 -1.35
CA ALA A 250 -3.63 -8.14 -1.74
C ALA A 250 -3.19 -9.02 -0.57
N LEU A 251 -2.72 -10.23 -0.86
CA LEU A 251 -2.13 -11.11 0.13
C LEU A 251 -0.65 -11.31 -0.23
N ALA A 252 0.26 -10.80 0.61
CA ALA A 252 1.71 -10.92 0.40
C ALA A 252 2.22 -12.36 0.41
N GLY A 253 1.47 -13.27 1.01
CA GLY A 253 1.79 -14.68 1.03
C GLY A 253 0.75 -15.51 1.75
N PRO A 254 0.78 -16.84 1.60
CA PRO A 254 -0.14 -17.74 2.28
C PRO A 254 0.15 -17.80 3.78
N ARG A 255 -0.84 -18.22 4.55
CA ARG A 255 -0.72 -18.46 6.00
C ARG A 255 0.43 -19.41 6.32
N SER A 256 1.23 -19.06 7.31
CA SER A 256 2.31 -19.90 7.86
C SER A 256 1.95 -20.41 9.24
N THR A 257 1.79 -21.73 9.38
CA THR A 257 1.55 -22.36 10.67
C THR A 257 2.73 -22.21 11.63
N GLY A 258 3.96 -22.09 11.10
CA GLY A 258 5.16 -21.80 11.87
C GLY A 258 5.11 -20.41 12.52
N LEU A 259 4.71 -19.40 11.75
CA LEU A 259 4.55 -18.05 12.25
C LEU A 259 3.39 -17.94 13.24
N ASP A 260 2.27 -18.62 12.98
CA ASP A 260 1.16 -18.68 13.94
C ASP A 260 1.58 -19.30 15.30
N ARG A 261 2.45 -20.30 15.29
CA ARG A 261 3.01 -20.88 16.53
C ARG A 261 3.95 -19.92 17.23
N LEU A 262 4.78 -19.22 16.46
CA LEU A 262 5.70 -18.23 16.99
C LEU A 262 4.95 -17.06 17.67
N HIS A 263 3.88 -16.57 17.06
CA HIS A 263 3.06 -15.49 17.62
C HIS A 263 2.40 -15.88 18.97
N ARG A 264 2.09 -17.16 19.19
CA ARG A 264 1.58 -17.68 20.47
C ARG A 264 2.67 -17.92 21.52
N ALA A 265 3.94 -17.89 21.09
CA ALA A 265 5.05 -18.13 21.97
C ALA A 265 5.33 -16.91 22.88
N LYS A 266 6.09 -17.13 23.95
CA LYS A 266 6.53 -16.05 24.87
C LYS A 266 7.36 -15.01 24.11
N PRO A 267 7.28 -13.73 24.49
CA PRO A 267 8.04 -12.65 23.82
C PRO A 267 9.53 -12.94 23.65
N ALA A 268 10.17 -13.56 24.65
CA ALA A 268 11.58 -13.92 24.58
C ALA A 268 11.92 -14.86 23.40
N LEU A 269 11.03 -15.82 23.08
CA LEU A 269 11.23 -16.71 21.92
C LEU A 269 11.04 -15.98 20.59
N ARG A 270 10.09 -15.05 20.52
CA ARG A 270 9.88 -14.20 19.35
C ARG A 270 11.10 -13.30 19.10
N HIS A 271 11.63 -12.70 20.16
CA HIS A 271 12.85 -11.91 20.09
C HIS A 271 14.07 -12.75 19.68
N ALA A 272 14.22 -13.97 20.21
CA ALA A 272 15.27 -14.89 19.81
C ALA A 272 15.16 -15.26 18.32
N ALA A 273 13.94 -15.53 17.82
CA ALA A 273 13.70 -15.82 16.41
C ALA A 273 14.15 -14.66 15.51
N TRP A 274 13.82 -13.41 15.87
CA TRP A 274 14.32 -12.24 15.16
C TRP A 274 15.84 -12.12 15.21
N SER A 275 16.43 -12.31 16.38
CA SER A 275 17.88 -12.24 16.57
C SER A 275 18.65 -13.24 15.68
N VAL A 276 18.09 -14.42 15.44
CA VAL A 276 18.63 -15.42 14.50
C VAL A 276 18.39 -14.97 13.05
N ALA A 277 17.15 -14.65 12.72
CA ALA A 277 16.77 -14.26 11.36
C ALA A 277 17.61 -13.08 10.84
N ARG A 278 17.87 -12.08 11.69
CA ARG A 278 18.67 -10.91 11.36
C ARG A 278 20.13 -11.25 11.01
N ARG A 279 20.68 -12.33 11.53
CA ARG A 279 22.07 -12.76 11.27
C ARG A 279 22.22 -13.54 9.97
N VAL A 280 21.18 -14.28 9.57
CA VAL A 280 21.22 -15.14 8.38
C VAL A 280 20.61 -14.48 7.15
N ARG A 281 19.90 -13.36 7.31
CA ARG A 281 19.32 -12.62 6.19
C ARG A 281 20.42 -11.92 5.42
N PRO A 282 20.48 -12.05 4.06
CA PRO A 282 21.34 -11.22 3.26
C PRO A 282 20.99 -9.75 3.51
N ARG A 283 21.96 -8.93 3.88
CA ARG A 283 21.75 -7.47 3.94
C ARG A 283 21.47 -6.99 2.51
N PRO A 284 20.45 -6.15 2.28
CA PRO A 284 20.36 -5.47 1.01
C PRO A 284 21.67 -4.73 0.79
N GLY A 285 22.26 -4.91 -0.38
CA GLY A 285 23.44 -4.15 -0.76
C GLY A 285 23.18 -2.64 -0.71
N PRO A 286 24.21 -1.82 -0.63
CA PRO A 286 24.02 -0.37 -0.74
C PRO A 286 23.31 -0.08 -2.06
N LEU A 287 22.29 0.78 -1.99
CA LEU A 287 21.53 1.30 -3.14
C LEU A 287 22.42 2.19 -3.99
#